data_4ba1dae87cec8618c4ba63f7d13c7a95
#
_entry.id   4ba1dae87cec8618c4ba63f7d13c7a95
#
_cell.length_a   1.000
_cell.length_b   1.000
_cell.length_c   1.000
_cell.angle_alpha   90.00
_cell.angle_beta   90.00
_cell.angle_gamma   90.00
#
_symmetry.space_group_name_H-M   'P 1'
#
loop_
_entity.id
_entity.type
_entity.pdbx_description
1 polymer ?
#
loop_
_entity_poly.entity_id
_entity_poly.type
_entity_poly.pdbx_seq_one_letter_code
_entity_poly.pdbx_strand_id
1 'polypeptide(L)'
;KEDFYYFISNIYVALLAKVGYIPWRLARVKEDEIIIGVGAFKPQGSAHRFVGSAFCFSNEGVFENFDCFREDETDLLAGSISNAVEKFIEKNQTAKRVIIHFYKEISDKNELQPILKMLDNLGEKDLPVIVVTINKTDSKELLGFDLGSPGRMPRSGRYVKVGYNSYLLFNNTRYAEDSKLFPKDYHFPIKVSITATKEELVEDVEVVRELIDQVYQFSRMYWKSISQQ
;
A
#
# COMPACT_ATOMS: atom_id res chain seq x y z
N LYS A 1 -20.57 -28.39 -10.97
CA LYS A 1 -19.22 -28.99 -11.28
C LYS A 1 -18.37 -28.05 -12.13
N GLU A 2 -18.95 -27.23 -13.03
CA GLU A 2 -18.20 -26.31 -13.89
C GLU A 2 -17.55 -25.18 -13.07
N ASP A 3 -18.24 -24.64 -12.07
CA ASP A 3 -17.70 -23.55 -11.23
C ASP A 3 -16.44 -23.95 -10.47
N PHE A 4 -16.26 -25.24 -10.14
CA PHE A 4 -15.11 -25.70 -9.38
C PHE A 4 -13.79 -25.51 -10.13
N TYR A 5 -13.76 -25.69 -11.43
CA TYR A 5 -12.55 -25.51 -12.25
C TYR A 5 -12.04 -24.07 -12.22
N TYR A 6 -12.92 -23.08 -12.13
CA TYR A 6 -12.53 -21.67 -12.02
C TYR A 6 -11.82 -21.35 -10.69
N PHE A 7 -12.13 -22.09 -9.64
CA PHE A 7 -11.52 -21.90 -8.32
C PHE A 7 -10.22 -22.65 -8.10
N ILE A 8 -9.94 -23.70 -8.88
CA ILE A 8 -8.73 -24.54 -8.70
C ILE A 8 -7.45 -23.70 -8.78
N SER A 9 -7.32 -22.85 -9.78
CA SER A 9 -6.13 -21.99 -9.94
C SER A 9 -5.94 -21.06 -8.75
N ASN A 10 -7.02 -20.50 -8.22
CA ASN A 10 -6.98 -19.62 -7.05
C ASN A 10 -6.58 -20.39 -5.79
N ILE A 11 -7.13 -21.60 -5.59
CA ILE A 11 -6.76 -22.49 -4.47
C ILE A 11 -5.29 -22.86 -4.57
N TYR A 12 -4.79 -23.19 -5.76
CA TYR A 12 -3.41 -23.56 -5.99
C TYR A 12 -2.44 -22.41 -5.65
N VAL A 13 -2.72 -21.20 -6.14
CA VAL A 13 -1.95 -19.98 -5.82
C VAL A 13 -1.94 -19.71 -4.31
N ALA A 14 -3.10 -19.81 -3.66
CA ALA A 14 -3.22 -19.58 -2.22
C ALA A 14 -2.45 -20.65 -1.41
N LEU A 15 -2.45 -21.90 -1.85
CA LEU A 15 -1.67 -22.97 -1.22
C LEU A 15 -0.17 -22.74 -1.39
N LEU A 16 0.29 -22.42 -2.60
CA LEU A 16 1.69 -22.09 -2.86
C LEU A 16 2.18 -20.97 -1.94
N ALA A 17 1.43 -19.88 -1.83
CA ALA A 17 1.77 -18.78 -0.94
C ALA A 17 1.85 -19.21 0.53
N LYS A 18 0.94 -20.06 0.99
CA LYS A 18 0.92 -20.56 2.38
C LYS A 18 2.08 -21.50 2.72
N VAL A 19 2.64 -22.21 1.76
CA VAL A 19 3.81 -23.07 1.96
C VAL A 19 5.14 -22.34 1.68
N GLY A 20 5.10 -21.00 1.57
CA GLY A 20 6.29 -20.15 1.47
C GLY A 20 6.79 -19.89 0.06
N TYR A 21 6.07 -20.33 -0.98
CA TYR A 21 6.40 -19.93 -2.36
C TYR A 21 5.91 -18.53 -2.66
N ILE A 22 6.60 -17.85 -3.59
CA ILE A 22 6.24 -16.52 -4.09
C ILE A 22 5.62 -16.69 -5.48
N PRO A 23 4.28 -16.67 -5.62
CA PRO A 23 3.62 -16.92 -6.90
C PRO A 23 3.99 -15.92 -7.99
N TRP A 24 4.16 -14.64 -7.63
CA TRP A 24 4.66 -13.55 -8.49
C TRP A 24 5.24 -12.42 -7.65
N ARG A 25 6.07 -11.61 -8.27
CA ARG A 25 6.66 -10.39 -7.71
C ARG A 25 6.29 -9.19 -8.55
N LEU A 26 6.45 -8.00 -7.99
CA LEU A 26 6.34 -6.78 -8.76
C LEU A 26 7.53 -6.66 -9.72
N ALA A 27 7.26 -6.26 -10.96
CA ALA A 27 8.29 -6.02 -11.98
C ALA A 27 8.91 -4.62 -11.77
N ARG A 28 9.52 -4.39 -10.61
CA ARG A 28 10.22 -3.15 -10.26
C ARG A 28 11.72 -3.39 -10.18
N VAL A 29 12.49 -2.36 -10.47
CA VAL A 29 13.94 -2.37 -10.21
C VAL A 29 14.12 -2.44 -8.70
N LYS A 30 14.98 -3.34 -8.23
CA LYS A 30 15.29 -3.44 -6.81
C LYS A 30 15.95 -2.16 -6.34
N GLU A 31 15.37 -1.54 -5.34
CA GLU A 31 15.92 -0.37 -4.64
C GLU A 31 16.06 -0.67 -3.15
N ASP A 32 16.96 0.05 -2.48
CA ASP A 32 17.19 -0.09 -1.05
C ASP A 32 16.12 0.69 -0.25
N GLU A 33 14.85 0.34 -0.50
CA GLU A 33 13.67 0.91 0.12
C GLU A 33 12.97 -0.12 1.01
N ILE A 34 12.53 0.36 2.16
CA ILE A 34 11.67 -0.42 3.05
C ILE A 34 10.24 0.04 2.85
N ILE A 35 9.34 -0.87 2.51
CA ILE A 35 7.93 -0.58 2.36
C ILE A 35 7.16 -1.27 3.49
N ILE A 36 6.45 -0.48 4.28
CA ILE A 36 5.70 -0.95 5.44
C ILE A 36 4.23 -0.69 5.21
N GLY A 37 3.42 -1.73 5.17
CA GLY A 37 1.96 -1.61 5.08
C GLY A 37 1.33 -1.65 6.47
N VAL A 38 0.58 -0.61 6.84
CA VAL A 38 -0.17 -0.54 8.09
C VAL A 38 -1.66 -0.50 7.77
N GLY A 39 -2.37 -1.54 8.15
CA GLY A 39 -3.81 -1.67 7.97
C GLY A 39 -4.53 -1.86 9.29
N ALA A 40 -5.84 -1.59 9.33
CA ALA A 40 -6.65 -1.87 10.49
C ALA A 40 -7.78 -2.85 10.15
N PHE A 41 -8.10 -3.71 11.08
CA PHE A 41 -9.22 -4.64 10.95
C PHE A 41 -9.96 -4.78 12.28
N LYS A 42 -11.24 -5.07 12.18
CA LYS A 42 -12.07 -5.36 13.36
C LYS A 42 -12.64 -6.76 13.19
N PRO A 43 -12.23 -7.73 14.03
CA PRO A 43 -12.82 -9.05 14.00
C PRO A 43 -14.32 -9.00 14.28
N GLN A 44 -15.08 -9.85 13.62
CA GLN A 44 -16.52 -9.95 13.85
C GLN A 44 -16.81 -10.30 15.31
N GLY A 45 -17.68 -9.53 15.98
CA GLY A 45 -18.00 -9.73 17.39
C GLY A 45 -17.00 -9.14 18.40
N SER A 46 -15.89 -8.57 17.94
CA SER A 46 -14.91 -7.91 18.81
C SER A 46 -15.34 -6.48 19.13
N ALA A 47 -15.15 -6.05 20.39
CA ALA A 47 -15.26 -4.65 20.79
C ALA A 47 -14.03 -3.84 20.33
N HIS A 48 -12.87 -4.49 20.18
CA HIS A 48 -11.61 -3.85 19.87
C HIS A 48 -11.30 -3.87 18.38
N ARG A 49 -10.67 -2.80 17.90
CA ARG A 49 -10.03 -2.71 16.60
C ARG A 49 -8.57 -3.08 16.76
N PHE A 50 -8.04 -3.81 15.81
CA PHE A 50 -6.63 -4.16 15.75
C PHE A 50 -5.99 -3.44 14.58
N VAL A 51 -4.78 -2.96 14.78
CA VAL A 51 -3.89 -2.53 13.70
C VAL A 51 -3.06 -3.75 13.33
N GLY A 52 -3.29 -4.27 12.14
CA GLY A 52 -2.38 -5.20 11.53
C GLY A 52 -1.22 -4.38 11.01
N SER A 53 -0.11 -4.42 11.71
CA SER A 53 1.02 -3.63 11.32
C SER A 53 2.06 -4.43 10.63
N ALA A 54 2.81 -3.66 9.94
CA ALA A 54 4.11 -3.88 9.37
C ALA A 54 4.22 -5.18 8.59
N PHE A 55 3.44 -5.26 7.53
CA PHE A 55 3.91 -6.03 6.41
C PHE A 55 5.15 -5.33 5.88
N CYS A 56 6.33 -5.83 6.23
CA CYS A 56 7.56 -5.34 5.67
C CYS A 56 7.74 -5.98 4.28
N PHE A 57 7.87 -5.15 3.28
CA PHE A 57 8.11 -5.60 1.91
C PHE A 57 9.39 -4.97 1.38
N SER A 58 10.14 -5.73 0.60
CA SER A 58 11.03 -5.12 -0.37
C SER A 58 10.22 -4.38 -1.45
N ASN A 59 10.80 -3.46 -2.19
CA ASN A 59 10.10 -2.78 -3.27
C ASN A 59 9.64 -3.70 -4.43
N GLU A 60 10.09 -4.95 -4.45
CA GLU A 60 9.58 -6.02 -5.33
C GLU A 60 8.30 -6.68 -4.79
N GLY A 61 7.83 -6.26 -3.62
CA GLY A 61 6.64 -6.81 -2.96
C GLY A 61 6.87 -8.16 -2.26
N VAL A 62 8.12 -8.50 -1.96
CA VAL A 62 8.44 -9.70 -1.19
C VAL A 62 8.16 -9.42 0.27
N PHE A 63 7.28 -10.22 0.85
CA PHE A 63 6.90 -10.16 2.25
C PHE A 63 8.03 -10.65 3.16
N GLU A 64 8.37 -9.87 4.18
CA GLU A 64 9.44 -10.18 5.15
C GLU A 64 8.88 -10.52 6.53
N ASN A 65 7.98 -9.72 7.07
CA ASN A 65 7.47 -9.87 8.44
C ASN A 65 6.05 -9.30 8.61
N PHE A 66 5.36 -9.74 9.67
CA PHE A 66 4.04 -9.25 10.07
C PHE A 66 3.90 -9.24 11.58
N ASP A 67 3.45 -8.12 12.12
CA ASP A 67 3.08 -7.96 13.52
C ASP A 67 1.63 -7.46 13.61
N CYS A 68 0.97 -7.70 14.75
CA CYS A 68 -0.40 -7.29 14.97
C CYS A 68 -0.56 -6.74 16.40
N PHE A 69 -1.17 -5.56 16.51
CA PHE A 69 -1.36 -4.85 17.78
C PHE A 69 -2.79 -4.37 17.90
N ARG A 70 -3.15 -3.92 19.09
CA ARG A 70 -4.36 -3.13 19.27
C ARG A 70 -4.17 -1.71 18.76
N GLU A 71 -5.25 -1.05 18.34
CA GLU A 71 -5.19 0.30 17.75
C GLU A 71 -4.61 1.35 18.72
N ASP A 72 -4.72 1.13 20.02
CA ASP A 72 -4.21 2.00 21.08
C ASP A 72 -2.74 1.75 21.46
N GLU A 73 -2.12 0.67 20.96
CA GLU A 73 -0.74 0.28 21.25
C GLU A 73 0.25 0.89 20.24
N THR A 74 0.28 2.22 20.15
CA THR A 74 1.09 2.95 19.15
C THR A 74 2.60 2.78 19.35
N ASP A 75 3.05 2.57 20.59
CA ASP A 75 4.47 2.31 20.87
C ASP A 75 4.91 0.95 20.32
N LEU A 76 4.04 -0.04 20.34
CA LEU A 76 4.31 -1.35 19.73
C LEU A 76 4.40 -1.25 18.22
N LEU A 77 3.56 -0.43 17.59
CA LEU A 77 3.64 -0.13 16.17
C LEU A 77 5.01 0.51 15.82
N ALA A 78 5.41 1.52 16.56
CA ALA A 78 6.70 2.18 16.34
C ALA A 78 7.87 1.23 16.55
N GLY A 79 7.83 0.37 17.58
CA GLY A 79 8.83 -0.67 17.83
C GLY A 79 8.92 -1.70 16.71
N SER A 80 7.79 -2.13 16.18
CA SER A 80 7.75 -3.06 15.05
C SER A 80 8.35 -2.45 13.77
N ILE A 81 8.05 -1.19 13.49
CA ILE A 81 8.64 -0.46 12.36
C ILE A 81 10.15 -0.33 12.53
N SER A 82 10.61 0.04 13.73
CA SER A 82 12.03 0.14 14.06
C SER A 82 12.77 -1.18 13.85
N ASN A 83 12.22 -2.28 14.37
CA ASN A 83 12.80 -3.63 14.18
C ASN A 83 12.86 -4.05 12.71
N ALA A 84 11.86 -3.66 11.93
CA ALA A 84 11.85 -3.93 10.50
C ALA A 84 12.95 -3.16 9.76
N VAL A 85 13.16 -1.90 10.11
CA VAL A 85 14.23 -1.05 9.57
C VAL A 85 15.60 -1.61 9.95
N GLU A 86 15.80 -1.96 11.22
CA GLU A 86 17.07 -2.55 11.72
C GLU A 86 17.43 -3.81 10.93
N LYS A 87 16.51 -4.77 10.81
CA LYS A 87 16.72 -6.00 10.05
C LYS A 87 17.01 -5.77 8.58
N PHE A 88 16.40 -4.75 8.00
CA PHE A 88 16.64 -4.39 6.60
C PHE A 88 18.05 -3.84 6.42
N ILE A 89 18.48 -2.92 7.29
CA ILE A 89 19.82 -2.32 7.25
C ILE A 89 20.90 -3.38 7.48
N GLU A 90 20.68 -4.30 8.44
CA GLU A 90 21.60 -5.42 8.66
C GLU A 90 21.81 -6.26 7.38
N LYS A 91 20.77 -6.49 6.58
CA LYS A 91 20.85 -7.26 5.34
C LYS A 91 21.42 -6.49 4.17
N ASN A 92 21.13 -5.20 4.05
CA ASN A 92 21.39 -4.40 2.84
C ASN A 92 22.43 -3.29 3.05
N GLN A 93 22.98 -3.14 4.27
CA GLN A 93 23.96 -2.13 4.69
C GLN A 93 23.49 -0.67 4.61
N THR A 94 22.54 -0.35 3.75
CA THR A 94 21.97 0.99 3.58
C THR A 94 20.47 0.91 3.32
N ALA A 95 19.75 1.93 3.76
CA ALA A 95 18.37 2.18 3.38
C ALA A 95 18.27 3.58 2.79
N LYS A 96 17.66 3.70 1.61
CA LYS A 96 17.45 4.99 0.93
C LYS A 96 16.34 5.79 1.58
N ARG A 97 15.24 5.12 1.91
CA ARG A 97 14.06 5.72 2.56
C ARG A 97 13.14 4.64 3.12
N VAL A 98 12.32 5.03 4.09
CA VAL A 98 11.21 4.22 4.62
C VAL A 98 9.90 4.75 4.04
N ILE A 99 9.09 3.86 3.47
CA ILE A 99 7.78 4.19 2.90
C ILE A 99 6.72 3.46 3.73
N ILE A 100 5.80 4.20 4.33
CA ILE A 100 4.74 3.66 5.16
C ILE A 100 3.41 3.85 4.44
N HIS A 101 2.80 2.78 3.96
CA HIS A 101 1.43 2.78 3.47
C HIS A 101 0.47 2.70 4.67
N PHE A 102 -0.25 3.78 4.93
CA PHE A 102 -1.09 3.91 6.12
C PHE A 102 -2.57 4.00 5.75
N TYR A 103 -3.43 3.29 6.48
CA TYR A 103 -4.87 3.15 6.18
C TYR A 103 -5.72 4.39 6.52
N LYS A 104 -5.19 5.34 7.27
CA LYS A 104 -5.80 6.61 7.67
C LYS A 104 -4.78 7.73 7.65
N GLU A 105 -5.19 8.95 7.90
CA GLU A 105 -4.26 10.03 8.18
C GLU A 105 -3.45 9.71 9.44
N ILE A 106 -2.13 9.77 9.32
CA ILE A 106 -1.23 9.47 10.45
C ILE A 106 -1.27 10.61 11.47
N SER A 107 -1.39 10.26 12.74
CA SER A 107 -1.28 11.23 13.81
C SER A 107 0.18 11.58 14.04
N ASP A 108 0.53 12.86 13.86
CA ASP A 108 1.89 13.30 14.09
C ASP A 108 2.36 12.93 15.49
N LYS A 109 1.64 13.35 16.52
CA LYS A 109 2.02 13.16 17.92
C LYS A 109 2.04 11.69 18.38
N ASN A 110 1.02 10.92 17.98
CA ASN A 110 0.79 9.59 18.56
C ASN A 110 1.40 8.46 17.74
N GLU A 111 1.66 8.69 16.43
CA GLU A 111 2.12 7.65 15.52
C GLU A 111 3.44 8.02 14.85
N LEU A 112 3.56 9.18 14.21
CA LEU A 112 4.76 9.56 13.47
C LEU A 112 5.94 9.88 14.39
N GLN A 113 5.76 10.71 15.41
CA GLN A 113 6.85 11.09 16.33
C GLN A 113 7.45 9.89 17.08
N PRO A 114 6.69 8.91 17.60
CA PRO A 114 7.24 7.67 18.13
C PRO A 114 8.10 6.89 17.13
N ILE A 115 7.67 6.81 15.86
CA ILE A 115 8.44 6.15 14.80
C ILE A 115 9.78 6.88 14.59
N LEU A 116 9.75 8.20 14.42
CA LEU A 116 10.97 8.99 14.20
C LEU A 116 11.93 8.89 15.37
N LYS A 117 11.42 8.90 16.60
CA LYS A 117 12.25 8.72 17.82
C LYS A 117 12.92 7.34 17.85
N MET A 118 12.22 6.29 17.43
CA MET A 118 12.82 4.96 17.35
C MET A 118 13.90 4.88 16.28
N LEU A 119 13.71 5.52 15.12
CA LEU A 119 14.75 5.60 14.09
C LEU A 119 15.97 6.42 14.55
N ASP A 120 15.77 7.51 15.31
CA ASP A 120 16.85 8.28 15.91
C ASP A 120 17.67 7.41 16.90
N ASN A 121 17.00 6.58 17.69
CA ASN A 121 17.66 5.64 18.61
C ASN A 121 18.50 4.56 17.88
N LEU A 122 18.13 4.21 16.65
CA LEU A 122 18.94 3.32 15.79
C LEU A 122 20.12 4.01 15.12
N GLY A 123 20.26 5.34 15.27
CA GLY A 123 21.25 6.13 14.56
C GLY A 123 20.83 6.55 13.15
N GLU A 124 19.60 6.28 12.76
CA GLU A 124 19.03 6.52 11.42
C GLU A 124 18.18 7.80 11.35
N LYS A 125 18.58 8.83 12.06
CA LYS A 125 17.87 10.11 12.16
C LYS A 125 17.62 10.79 10.82
N ASP A 126 18.58 10.69 9.90
CA ASP A 126 18.52 11.34 8.59
C ASP A 126 17.80 10.52 7.53
N LEU A 127 17.38 9.28 7.88
CA LEU A 127 16.65 8.39 6.98
C LEU A 127 15.27 8.98 6.66
N PRO A 128 14.98 9.30 5.39
CA PRO A 128 13.70 9.88 5.03
C PRO A 128 12.55 8.91 5.28
N VAL A 129 11.49 9.41 5.92
CA VAL A 129 10.23 8.68 6.10
C VAL A 129 9.16 9.32 5.24
N ILE A 130 8.52 8.53 4.39
CA ILE A 130 7.40 8.93 3.55
C ILE A 130 6.17 8.17 4.03
N VAL A 131 5.10 8.89 4.32
CA VAL A 131 3.80 8.28 4.66
C VAL A 131 2.86 8.46 3.48
N VAL A 132 2.39 7.34 2.97
CA VAL A 132 1.39 7.27 1.90
C VAL A 132 0.07 6.84 2.52
N THR A 133 -0.79 7.80 2.78
CA THR A 133 -2.14 7.55 3.31
C THR A 133 -3.05 7.03 2.20
N ILE A 134 -3.62 5.84 2.41
CA ILE A 134 -4.52 5.19 1.45
C ILE A 134 -5.91 5.14 2.06
N ASN A 135 -6.79 6.05 1.64
CA ASN A 135 -8.13 6.14 2.17
C ASN A 135 -9.16 5.71 1.13
N LYS A 136 -9.86 4.62 1.43
CA LYS A 136 -10.94 4.08 0.58
C LYS A 136 -12.30 4.71 0.90
N THR A 137 -12.46 5.33 2.04
CA THR A 137 -13.74 5.83 2.54
C THR A 137 -14.00 7.25 2.05
N ASP A 138 -13.03 8.15 2.19
CA ASP A 138 -13.15 9.56 1.79
C ASP A 138 -13.22 9.76 0.27
N SER A 139 -12.86 8.74 -0.50
CA SER A 139 -12.93 8.80 -1.97
C SER A 139 -14.33 8.54 -2.53
N LYS A 140 -15.28 8.05 -1.71
CA LYS A 140 -16.63 7.68 -2.17
C LYS A 140 -17.47 8.88 -2.64
N GLU A 141 -17.09 10.08 -2.25
CA GLU A 141 -17.77 11.31 -2.65
C GLU A 141 -17.19 11.92 -3.94
N LEU A 142 -16.07 11.36 -4.45
CA LEU A 142 -15.35 11.88 -5.61
C LEU A 142 -15.45 10.90 -6.78
N LEU A 143 -16.01 11.37 -7.87
CA LEU A 143 -16.13 10.63 -9.12
C LEU A 143 -15.27 11.30 -10.19
N GLY A 144 -14.60 10.50 -10.99
CA GLY A 144 -13.86 10.97 -12.14
C GLY A 144 -14.35 10.31 -13.42
N PHE A 145 -14.48 11.08 -14.50
CA PHE A 145 -14.93 10.58 -15.78
C PHE A 145 -13.88 10.81 -16.86
N ASP A 146 -13.66 9.79 -17.69
CA ASP A 146 -12.86 9.90 -18.91
C ASP A 146 -13.80 10.26 -20.08
N LEU A 147 -13.82 11.55 -20.44
CA LEU A 147 -14.70 12.06 -21.49
C LEU A 147 -14.33 11.50 -22.88
N GLY A 148 -13.12 11.03 -23.07
CA GLY A 148 -12.65 10.39 -24.31
C GLY A 148 -13.08 8.93 -24.46
N SER A 149 -13.68 8.34 -23.44
CA SER A 149 -14.12 6.94 -23.45
C SER A 149 -15.63 6.82 -23.55
N PRO A 150 -16.19 5.93 -24.41
CA PRO A 150 -17.64 5.72 -24.54
C PRO A 150 -18.32 5.39 -23.19
N GLY A 151 -17.66 4.62 -22.33
CA GLY A 151 -18.17 4.27 -21.00
C GLY A 151 -17.83 5.29 -19.90
N ARG A 152 -17.11 6.36 -20.25
CA ARG A 152 -16.66 7.42 -19.33
C ARG A 152 -15.88 6.97 -18.10
N MET A 153 -15.58 5.67 -17.97
CA MET A 153 -14.81 5.14 -16.87
C MET A 153 -13.32 5.37 -17.12
N PRO A 154 -12.59 5.97 -16.18
CA PRO A 154 -11.15 6.15 -16.32
C PRO A 154 -10.40 4.82 -16.45
N ARG A 155 -9.29 4.84 -17.16
CA ARG A 155 -8.42 3.68 -17.32
C ARG A 155 -7.73 3.37 -15.99
N SER A 156 -7.63 2.07 -15.66
CA SER A 156 -6.94 1.60 -14.46
C SER A 156 -5.46 2.02 -14.47
N GLY A 157 -4.95 2.49 -13.33
CA GLY A 157 -3.61 3.03 -13.17
C GLY A 157 -3.50 4.55 -13.44
N ARG A 158 -4.56 5.20 -13.95
CA ARG A 158 -4.56 6.67 -14.01
C ARG A 158 -4.76 7.28 -12.65
N TYR A 159 -4.16 8.45 -12.44
CA TYR A 159 -4.39 9.26 -11.26
C TYR A 159 -4.54 10.74 -11.60
N VAL A 160 -5.18 11.48 -10.71
CA VAL A 160 -5.43 12.92 -10.84
C VAL A 160 -5.06 13.61 -9.53
N LYS A 161 -4.29 14.70 -9.61
CA LYS A 161 -4.02 15.55 -8.44
C LYS A 161 -5.27 16.38 -8.10
N VAL A 162 -5.74 16.26 -6.87
CA VAL A 162 -6.97 16.93 -6.38
C VAL A 162 -6.71 17.93 -5.25
N GLY A 163 -5.49 18.00 -4.77
CA GLY A 163 -5.07 18.94 -3.73
C GLY A 163 -3.57 18.94 -3.52
N TYR A 164 -3.11 19.68 -2.50
CA TYR A 164 -1.71 19.65 -2.11
C TYR A 164 -1.38 18.24 -1.64
N ASN A 165 -0.48 17.54 -2.34
CA ASN A 165 -0.06 16.15 -2.07
C ASN A 165 -1.21 15.13 -1.96
N SER A 166 -2.36 15.42 -2.58
CA SER A 166 -3.54 14.55 -2.59
C SER A 166 -3.93 14.18 -4.01
N TYR A 167 -4.18 12.90 -4.22
CA TYR A 167 -4.40 12.29 -5.52
C TYR A 167 -5.58 11.31 -5.48
N LEU A 168 -6.30 11.18 -6.59
CA LEU A 168 -7.26 10.12 -6.82
C LEU A 168 -6.63 9.09 -7.75
N LEU A 169 -6.50 7.86 -7.29
CA LEU A 169 -5.98 6.74 -8.06
C LEU A 169 -7.12 5.81 -8.48
N PHE A 170 -7.26 5.60 -9.78
CA PHE A 170 -8.22 4.65 -10.35
C PHE A 170 -7.56 3.28 -10.46
N ASN A 171 -7.67 2.46 -9.42
CA ASN A 171 -6.97 1.18 -9.34
C ASN A 171 -7.78 -0.02 -9.81
N ASN A 172 -9.10 0.07 -9.82
CA ASN A 172 -9.98 -1.05 -10.15
C ASN A 172 -11.06 -0.64 -11.18
N THR A 173 -10.62 -0.07 -12.29
CA THR A 173 -11.47 0.39 -13.38
C THR A 173 -11.18 -0.41 -14.65
N ARG A 174 -11.40 0.13 -15.85
CA ARG A 174 -11.15 -0.57 -17.12
C ARG A 174 -9.63 -0.73 -17.39
N TYR A 175 -9.26 -1.86 -17.96
CA TYR A 175 -7.88 -2.18 -18.30
C TYR A 175 -7.52 -1.94 -19.76
N ALA A 176 -8.47 -2.13 -20.68
CA ALA A 176 -8.29 -1.95 -22.11
C ALA A 176 -9.22 -0.87 -22.66
N GLU A 177 -8.79 -0.19 -23.74
CA GLU A 177 -9.61 0.85 -24.39
C GLU A 177 -10.87 0.29 -25.02
N ASP A 178 -10.77 -0.92 -25.62
CA ASP A 178 -11.88 -1.61 -26.30
C ASP A 178 -12.62 -2.62 -25.40
N SER A 179 -12.39 -2.59 -24.11
CA SER A 179 -13.05 -3.50 -23.19
C SER A 179 -14.57 -3.25 -23.18
N LYS A 180 -15.33 -4.15 -23.79
CA LYS A 180 -16.79 -4.18 -23.72
C LYS A 180 -17.30 -4.62 -22.35
N LEU A 181 -16.41 -5.13 -21.49
CA LEU A 181 -16.69 -5.50 -20.11
C LEU A 181 -16.63 -4.23 -19.26
N PHE A 182 -17.72 -3.48 -19.27
CA PHE A 182 -17.90 -2.48 -18.24
C PHE A 182 -18.21 -3.20 -16.93
N PRO A 183 -17.52 -2.88 -15.82
CA PRO A 183 -18.00 -3.29 -14.52
C PRO A 183 -19.47 -2.84 -14.40
N LYS A 184 -20.33 -3.70 -13.89
CA LYS A 184 -21.74 -3.37 -13.70
C LYS A 184 -21.93 -2.14 -12.81
N ASP A 185 -20.95 -1.89 -11.94
CA ASP A 185 -20.93 -0.79 -10.99
C ASP A 185 -19.71 0.09 -11.24
N TYR A 186 -19.85 1.39 -11.01
CA TYR A 186 -18.74 2.33 -11.02
C TYR A 186 -17.87 2.11 -9.79
N HIS A 187 -16.60 1.82 -10.01
CA HIS A 187 -15.64 1.69 -8.91
C HIS A 187 -15.06 3.05 -8.51
N PHE A 188 -15.24 3.42 -7.24
CA PHE A 188 -14.69 4.63 -6.71
C PHE A 188 -13.16 4.61 -6.72
N PRO A 189 -12.50 5.76 -7.00
CA PRO A 189 -11.05 5.86 -6.90
C PRO A 189 -10.60 5.73 -5.45
N ILE A 190 -9.33 5.43 -5.27
CA ILE A 190 -8.67 5.50 -3.97
C ILE A 190 -8.11 6.90 -3.80
N LYS A 191 -8.36 7.56 -2.66
CA LYS A 191 -7.68 8.79 -2.30
C LYS A 191 -6.32 8.44 -1.69
N VAL A 192 -5.28 9.01 -2.28
CA VAL A 192 -3.89 8.85 -1.83
C VAL A 192 -3.38 10.22 -1.42
N SER A 193 -2.87 10.34 -0.19
CA SER A 193 -2.20 11.55 0.27
C SER A 193 -0.78 11.20 0.69
N ILE A 194 0.20 12.04 0.31
CA ILE A 194 1.62 11.77 0.52
C ILE A 194 2.20 12.84 1.43
N THR A 195 2.84 12.45 2.52
CA THR A 195 3.60 13.32 3.41
C THR A 195 4.99 12.74 3.62
N ALA A 196 5.99 13.58 3.87
CA ALA A 196 7.35 13.12 4.10
C ALA A 196 8.04 13.98 5.17
N THR A 197 9.05 13.42 5.83
CA THR A 197 9.92 14.17 6.75
C THR A 197 10.80 15.18 6.03
N LYS A 198 11.07 14.97 4.73
CA LYS A 198 11.79 15.91 3.85
C LYS A 198 10.82 16.39 2.78
N GLU A 199 10.50 17.68 2.81
CA GLU A 199 9.47 18.27 1.94
C GLU A 199 9.81 18.16 0.44
N GLU A 200 11.10 18.22 0.10
CA GLU A 200 11.56 18.05 -1.27
C GLU A 200 11.12 16.74 -1.93
N LEU A 201 10.89 15.67 -1.15
CA LEU A 201 10.45 14.37 -1.67
C LEU A 201 9.00 14.37 -2.15
N VAL A 202 8.15 15.24 -1.60
CA VAL A 202 6.74 15.36 -2.02
C VAL A 202 6.55 16.43 -3.08
N GLU A 203 7.56 17.27 -3.32
CA GLU A 203 7.61 18.23 -4.41
C GLU A 203 8.17 17.61 -5.71
N ASP A 204 8.99 16.57 -5.58
CA ASP A 204 9.54 15.85 -6.73
C ASP A 204 8.44 15.00 -7.42
N VAL A 205 8.10 15.42 -8.65
CA VAL A 205 7.05 14.77 -9.45
C VAL A 205 7.36 13.31 -9.76
N GLU A 206 8.64 12.95 -9.96
CA GLU A 206 9.04 11.58 -10.25
C GLU A 206 8.90 10.71 -9.02
N VAL A 207 9.31 11.19 -7.84
CA VAL A 207 9.12 10.48 -6.57
C VAL A 207 7.64 10.25 -6.29
N VAL A 208 6.82 11.29 -6.47
CA VAL A 208 5.36 11.16 -6.28
C VAL A 208 4.76 10.15 -7.26
N ARG A 209 5.17 10.17 -8.53
CA ARG A 209 4.71 9.21 -9.53
C ARG A 209 5.09 7.79 -9.16
N GLU A 210 6.32 7.56 -8.71
CA GLU A 210 6.80 6.26 -8.24
C GLU A 210 5.98 5.74 -7.05
N LEU A 211 5.67 6.61 -6.08
CA LEU A 211 4.88 6.24 -4.91
C LEU A 211 3.43 5.88 -5.27
N ILE A 212 2.80 6.64 -6.17
CA ILE A 212 1.45 6.32 -6.64
C ILE A 212 1.45 5.02 -7.46
N ASP A 213 2.44 4.82 -8.33
CA ASP A 213 2.61 3.57 -9.06
C ASP A 213 2.84 2.39 -8.11
N GLN A 214 3.61 2.59 -7.04
CA GLN A 214 3.81 1.59 -6.00
C GLN A 214 2.49 1.18 -5.35
N VAL A 215 1.64 2.14 -4.94
CA VAL A 215 0.29 1.86 -4.41
C VAL A 215 -0.53 1.06 -5.42
N TYR A 216 -0.50 1.46 -6.69
CA TYR A 216 -1.20 0.75 -7.76
C TYR A 216 -0.73 -0.69 -7.90
N GLN A 217 0.58 -0.91 -7.98
CA GLN A 217 1.16 -2.24 -8.14
C GLN A 217 0.90 -3.13 -6.90
N PHE A 218 1.04 -2.59 -5.68
CA PHE A 218 0.70 -3.33 -4.46
C PHE A 218 -0.77 -3.71 -4.39
N SER A 219 -1.68 -2.92 -4.95
CA SER A 219 -3.09 -3.31 -5.06
C SER A 219 -3.34 -4.54 -5.93
N ARG A 220 -2.32 -4.98 -6.71
CA ARG A 220 -2.32 -6.18 -7.56
C ARG A 220 -1.62 -7.39 -6.92
N MET A 221 -0.95 -7.18 -5.78
CA MET A 221 -0.28 -8.24 -5.03
C MET A 221 -1.25 -9.02 -4.15
N TYR A 222 -2.18 -9.74 -4.78
CA TYR A 222 -3.18 -10.52 -4.08
C TYR A 222 -3.07 -12.01 -4.43
N TRP A 223 -2.34 -12.74 -3.62
CA TRP A 223 -2.04 -14.17 -3.86
C TRP A 223 -3.17 -15.14 -3.47
N LYS A 224 -4.32 -14.65 -3.07
CA LYS A 224 -5.50 -15.49 -2.82
C LYS A 224 -6.26 -15.82 -4.09
N SER A 225 -6.08 -15.01 -5.13
CA SER A 225 -6.77 -15.14 -6.41
C SER A 225 -5.89 -14.64 -7.55
N ILE A 226 -5.97 -15.27 -8.70
CA ILE A 226 -5.38 -14.77 -9.95
C ILE A 226 -6.19 -13.61 -10.56
N SER A 227 -7.45 -13.46 -10.17
CA SER A 227 -8.25 -12.29 -10.52
C SER A 227 -7.89 -11.11 -9.63
N GLN A 228 -7.68 -9.98 -10.26
CA GLN A 228 -7.39 -8.73 -9.55
C GLN A 228 -8.66 -8.22 -8.85
N GLN A 229 -8.49 -7.74 -7.63
CA GLN A 229 -9.56 -7.06 -6.88
C GLN A 229 -9.31 -5.57 -6.82
#